data_a3403ea9e4d9b8c315c84c4ccfaa6fe8
#
_entry.id   a3403ea9e4d9b8c315c84c4ccfaa6fe8
#
_cell.length_a   1.000
_cell.length_b   1.000
_cell.length_c   1.000
_cell.angle_alpha   90.00
_cell.angle_beta   90.00
_cell.angle_gamma   90.00
#
_symmetry.space_group_name_H-M   'P 1'
#
loop_
_entity.id
_entity.type
_entity.pdbx_description
1 polymer ?
#
loop_
_entity_poly.entity_id
_entity_poly.type
_entity_poly.pdbx_seq_one_letter_code
_entity_poly.pdbx_strand_id
1 'polypeptide(L)'
;MSEKKTVVFTDLRSVSARCAAEYLEAQGWDVQVIPQGVSLWDETALSLWAASVEDTLQAVIHPAPEKILGGIEVFSAADWQRARDEGPMAAFCVTKVFCSILREKRQGAIIYLNSIHAEKPVGKGMLFSMGCGAVQMLCREVNQDYGLQGVRCYFVQQGIGAGEEACISDVSPIYCGVDLRYPGRQIPPCDQLNGLLAFLLTDAAAPLSGSDLRADSGFTMYYNHRSRAEGRRYFNDD
;
A
#
# COMPACT_ATOMS: atom_id res chain seq x y z
N MET A 1 15.77 -29.54 -4.05
CA MET A 1 15.92 -28.07 -3.99
C MET A 1 14.51 -27.54 -3.86
N SER A 2 14.17 -26.75 -2.84
CA SER A 2 12.83 -26.15 -2.77
C SER A 2 12.67 -25.20 -3.95
N GLU A 3 11.55 -25.23 -4.60
CA GLU A 3 11.22 -24.35 -5.70
C GLU A 3 11.31 -22.89 -5.21
N LYS A 4 12.05 -22.05 -5.95
CA LYS A 4 12.27 -20.65 -5.56
C LYS A 4 10.92 -19.91 -5.67
N LYS A 5 10.48 -19.25 -4.60
CA LYS A 5 9.21 -18.49 -4.58
C LYS A 5 9.54 -17.02 -4.73
N THR A 6 9.02 -16.39 -5.79
CA THR A 6 9.25 -14.98 -6.09
C THR A 6 8.10 -14.12 -5.61
N VAL A 7 8.42 -13.04 -4.92
CA VAL A 7 7.54 -11.92 -4.64
C VAL A 7 8.04 -10.68 -5.39
N VAL A 8 7.14 -10.03 -6.12
CA VAL A 8 7.45 -8.82 -6.88
C VAL A 8 6.99 -7.59 -6.12
N PHE A 9 7.88 -6.64 -5.87
CA PHE A 9 7.51 -5.29 -5.47
C PHE A 9 7.49 -4.40 -6.71
N THR A 10 6.42 -3.66 -6.90
CA THR A 10 6.31 -2.77 -8.06
C THR A 10 7.20 -1.53 -7.91
N ASP A 11 7.46 -1.08 -6.68
CA ASP A 11 8.50 -0.11 -6.35
C ASP A 11 8.88 -0.20 -4.85
N LEU A 12 9.95 0.49 -4.47
CA LEU A 12 10.45 0.58 -3.09
C LEU A 12 10.57 2.04 -2.62
N ARG A 13 9.75 2.96 -3.15
CA ARG A 13 9.78 4.37 -2.75
C ARG A 13 9.35 4.57 -1.31
N SER A 14 8.34 3.82 -0.84
CA SER A 14 7.91 3.89 0.55
C SER A 14 8.88 3.18 1.50
N VAL A 15 9.02 3.72 2.72
CA VAL A 15 9.87 3.12 3.76
C VAL A 15 9.35 1.74 4.16
N SER A 16 8.04 1.59 4.30
CA SER A 16 7.40 0.31 4.64
C SER A 16 7.64 -0.78 3.59
N ALA A 17 7.65 -0.42 2.29
CA ALA A 17 7.93 -1.38 1.22
C ALA A 17 9.39 -1.85 1.27
N ARG A 18 10.35 -0.95 1.55
CA ARG A 18 11.76 -1.34 1.71
C ARG A 18 11.96 -2.28 2.89
N CYS A 19 11.41 -1.93 4.07
CA CYS A 19 11.48 -2.78 5.26
C CYS A 19 10.87 -4.16 5.01
N ALA A 20 9.75 -4.22 4.29
CA ALA A 20 9.09 -5.48 3.96
C ALA A 20 9.90 -6.33 2.96
N ALA A 21 10.51 -5.71 1.95
CA ALA A 21 11.36 -6.39 0.98
C ALA A 21 12.56 -7.05 1.67
N GLU A 22 13.31 -6.30 2.47
CA GLU A 22 14.45 -6.80 3.25
C GLU A 22 14.03 -7.95 4.19
N TYR A 23 12.90 -7.81 4.86
CA TYR A 23 12.38 -8.85 5.74
C TYR A 23 12.04 -10.13 4.97
N LEU A 24 11.36 -10.04 3.83
CA LEU A 24 10.98 -11.20 3.03
C LEU A 24 12.19 -11.90 2.42
N GLU A 25 13.22 -11.15 2.00
CA GLU A 25 14.50 -11.73 1.59
C GLU A 25 15.13 -12.54 2.72
N ALA A 26 15.16 -12.01 3.94
CA ALA A 26 15.65 -12.71 5.12
C ALA A 26 14.83 -13.98 5.46
N GLN A 27 13.57 -14.04 5.06
CA GLN A 27 12.71 -15.23 5.17
C GLN A 27 12.87 -16.22 3.99
N GLY A 28 13.79 -15.95 3.06
CA GLY A 28 14.11 -16.85 1.95
C GLY A 28 13.26 -16.66 0.69
N TRP A 29 12.51 -15.56 0.59
CA TRP A 29 11.83 -15.20 -0.65
C TRP A 29 12.82 -14.66 -1.68
N ASP A 30 12.57 -14.95 -2.96
CA ASP A 30 13.20 -14.24 -4.05
C ASP A 30 12.47 -12.93 -4.30
N VAL A 31 12.99 -11.85 -3.73
CA VAL A 31 12.40 -10.51 -3.90
C VAL A 31 12.89 -9.90 -5.20
N GLN A 32 11.94 -9.59 -6.08
CA GLN A 32 12.20 -8.90 -7.33
C GLN A 32 11.54 -7.53 -7.32
N VAL A 33 12.20 -6.53 -7.86
CA VAL A 33 11.69 -5.16 -7.94
C VAL A 33 11.60 -4.74 -9.38
N ILE A 34 10.45 -4.20 -9.80
CA ILE A 34 10.31 -3.68 -11.17
C ILE A 34 11.25 -2.49 -11.33
N PRO A 35 12.15 -2.52 -12.34
CA PRO A 35 13.11 -1.44 -12.56
C PRO A 35 12.41 -0.09 -12.82
N GLN A 36 13.00 1.00 -12.35
CA GLN A 36 12.45 2.36 -12.55
C GLN A 36 12.25 2.77 -14.02
N GLY A 37 12.96 2.13 -14.95
CA GLY A 37 12.79 2.34 -16.38
C GLY A 37 11.56 1.65 -16.99
N VAL A 38 10.87 0.79 -16.24
CA VAL A 38 9.63 0.14 -16.65
C VAL A 38 8.45 0.94 -16.12
N SER A 39 7.69 1.55 -16.99
CA SER A 39 6.50 2.32 -16.61
C SER A 39 5.40 1.38 -16.11
N LEU A 40 4.91 1.60 -14.90
CA LEU A 40 3.86 0.77 -14.28
C LEU A 40 2.48 0.93 -14.97
N TRP A 41 2.29 1.96 -15.78
CA TRP A 41 1.07 2.19 -16.56
C TRP A 41 1.24 1.89 -18.05
N ASP A 42 2.36 1.27 -18.44
CA ASP A 42 2.60 0.70 -19.76
C ASP A 42 2.49 -0.83 -19.68
N GLU A 43 1.34 -1.35 -20.11
CA GLU A 43 1.03 -2.78 -20.07
C GLU A 43 2.05 -3.62 -20.87
N THR A 44 2.53 -3.08 -21.99
CA THR A 44 3.49 -3.80 -22.86
C THR A 44 4.84 -3.95 -22.16
N ALA A 45 5.34 -2.85 -21.59
CA ALA A 45 6.59 -2.84 -20.85
C ALA A 45 6.53 -3.75 -19.60
N LEU A 46 5.41 -3.70 -18.87
CA LEU A 46 5.16 -4.58 -17.72
C LEU A 46 5.11 -6.05 -18.12
N SER A 47 4.39 -6.40 -19.18
CA SER A 47 4.26 -7.78 -19.65
C SER A 47 5.61 -8.36 -20.06
N LEU A 48 6.42 -7.55 -20.74
CA LEU A 48 7.77 -7.96 -21.16
C LEU A 48 8.67 -8.27 -19.96
N TRP A 49 8.60 -7.42 -18.93
CA TRP A 49 9.37 -7.64 -17.70
C TRP A 49 8.82 -8.83 -16.89
N ALA A 50 7.51 -8.95 -16.76
CA ALA A 50 6.84 -9.99 -15.97
C ALA A 50 7.14 -11.41 -16.48
N ALA A 51 7.39 -11.57 -17.77
CA ALA A 51 7.81 -12.85 -18.35
C ALA A 51 9.11 -13.39 -17.73
N SER A 52 9.98 -12.53 -17.20
CA SER A 52 11.22 -12.96 -16.56
C SER A 52 11.03 -13.64 -15.20
N VAL A 53 9.86 -13.48 -14.56
CA VAL A 53 9.53 -14.02 -13.24
C VAL A 53 8.31 -14.95 -13.26
N GLU A 54 7.73 -15.19 -14.43
CA GLU A 54 6.47 -15.91 -14.60
C GLU A 54 6.48 -17.27 -13.90
N ASP A 55 7.51 -18.09 -14.11
CA ASP A 55 7.57 -19.46 -13.59
C ASP A 55 7.60 -19.52 -12.05
N THR A 56 8.24 -18.56 -11.41
CA THR A 56 8.46 -18.56 -9.95
C THR A 56 7.54 -17.62 -9.18
N LEU A 57 6.77 -16.78 -9.88
CA LEU A 57 5.91 -15.78 -9.28
C LEU A 57 4.86 -16.41 -8.34
N GLN A 58 4.82 -15.91 -7.11
CA GLN A 58 3.84 -16.28 -6.09
C GLN A 58 3.01 -15.08 -5.63
N ALA A 59 3.58 -13.88 -5.66
CA ALA A 59 2.86 -12.70 -5.22
C ALA A 59 3.40 -11.40 -5.81
N VAL A 60 2.54 -10.38 -5.79
CA VAL A 60 2.89 -9.00 -6.11
C VAL A 60 2.48 -8.11 -4.96
N ILE A 61 3.39 -7.24 -4.51
CA ILE A 61 3.12 -6.18 -3.55
C ILE A 61 3.22 -4.84 -4.29
N HIS A 62 2.09 -4.13 -4.33
CA HIS A 62 1.98 -2.84 -5.00
C HIS A 62 1.78 -1.74 -3.94
N PRO A 63 2.84 -0.98 -3.61
CA PRO A 63 2.74 0.15 -2.69
C PRO A 63 1.89 1.29 -3.26
N ALA A 64 1.31 2.10 -2.37
CA ALA A 64 0.65 3.34 -2.78
C ALA A 64 1.64 4.30 -3.46
N PRO A 65 1.17 5.10 -4.42
CA PRO A 65 2.00 6.11 -5.07
C PRO A 65 2.43 7.20 -4.08
N GLU A 66 3.37 8.03 -4.52
CA GLU A 66 3.76 9.22 -3.78
C GLU A 66 2.58 10.18 -3.57
N LYS A 67 2.51 10.81 -2.39
CA LYS A 67 1.45 11.75 -2.05
C LYS A 67 1.69 13.09 -2.74
N ILE A 68 0.76 13.48 -3.63
CA ILE A 68 0.68 14.84 -4.15
C ILE A 68 -0.26 15.62 -3.23
N LEU A 69 0.29 16.59 -2.49
CA LEU A 69 -0.45 17.34 -1.48
C LEU A 69 -0.75 18.77 -1.95
N GLY A 70 -1.98 19.23 -1.70
CA GLY A 70 -2.45 20.56 -2.05
C GLY A 70 -3.96 20.68 -1.85
N GLY A 71 -4.46 21.93 -1.83
CA GLY A 71 -5.91 22.21 -1.94
C GLY A 71 -6.38 22.06 -3.38
N ILE A 72 -7.69 21.93 -3.57
CA ILE A 72 -8.29 21.77 -4.91
C ILE A 72 -7.93 22.93 -5.85
N GLU A 73 -7.75 24.11 -5.27
CA GLU A 73 -7.47 25.35 -5.98
C GLU A 73 -6.06 25.43 -6.61
N VAL A 74 -5.13 24.59 -6.14
CA VAL A 74 -3.74 24.60 -6.62
C VAL A 74 -3.42 23.48 -7.59
N PHE A 75 -4.27 22.45 -7.68
CA PHE A 75 -4.03 21.33 -8.58
C PHE A 75 -4.30 21.71 -10.04
N SER A 76 -3.33 21.42 -10.88
CA SER A 76 -3.43 21.53 -12.34
C SER A 76 -3.96 20.24 -12.97
N ALA A 77 -4.31 20.31 -14.25
CA ALA A 77 -4.65 19.12 -15.04
C ALA A 77 -3.46 18.13 -15.14
N ALA A 78 -2.23 18.63 -15.11
CA ALA A 78 -1.02 17.81 -15.12
C ALA A 78 -0.87 17.03 -13.80
N ASP A 79 -1.18 17.65 -12.65
CA ASP A 79 -1.18 16.97 -11.36
C ASP A 79 -2.22 15.86 -11.31
N TRP A 80 -3.40 16.11 -11.87
CA TRP A 80 -4.43 15.07 -12.02
C TRP A 80 -3.97 13.91 -12.89
N GLN A 81 -3.36 14.20 -14.06
CA GLN A 81 -2.84 13.16 -14.93
C GLN A 81 -1.77 12.32 -14.24
N ARG A 82 -0.83 12.98 -13.58
CA ARG A 82 0.21 12.30 -12.81
C ARG A 82 -0.37 11.42 -11.71
N ALA A 83 -1.31 11.94 -10.90
CA ALA A 83 -1.94 11.17 -9.83
C ALA A 83 -2.72 9.96 -10.36
N ARG A 84 -3.40 10.11 -11.51
CA ARG A 84 -4.08 9.02 -12.21
C ARG A 84 -3.08 7.96 -12.67
N ASP A 85 -2.01 8.37 -13.34
CA ASP A 85 -1.08 7.46 -13.99
C ASP A 85 -0.26 6.68 -12.95
N GLU A 86 0.30 7.37 -11.97
CA GLU A 86 1.08 6.75 -10.89
C GLU A 86 0.23 5.98 -9.85
N GLY A 87 -1.05 6.27 -9.74
CA GLY A 87 -1.99 5.66 -8.81
C GLY A 87 -2.87 4.58 -9.45
N PRO A 88 -4.15 4.88 -9.72
CA PRO A 88 -5.10 3.86 -10.14
C PRO A 88 -4.77 3.21 -11.49
N MET A 89 -4.16 3.94 -12.43
CA MET A 89 -3.77 3.38 -13.72
C MET A 89 -2.61 2.39 -13.58
N ALA A 90 -1.59 2.73 -12.79
CA ALA A 90 -0.50 1.81 -12.47
C ALA A 90 -1.03 0.55 -11.78
N ALA A 91 -1.88 0.70 -10.75
CA ALA A 91 -2.50 -0.42 -10.08
C ALA A 91 -3.32 -1.31 -11.04
N PHE A 92 -4.08 -0.72 -11.95
CA PHE A 92 -4.84 -1.45 -12.96
C PHE A 92 -3.93 -2.25 -13.90
N CYS A 93 -2.89 -1.64 -14.47
CA CYS A 93 -1.98 -2.32 -15.40
C CYS A 93 -1.18 -3.43 -14.70
N VAL A 94 -0.67 -3.16 -13.50
CA VAL A 94 -0.01 -4.16 -12.64
C VAL A 94 -0.95 -5.34 -12.39
N THR A 95 -2.17 -5.06 -11.98
CA THR A 95 -3.16 -6.09 -11.72
C THR A 95 -3.45 -6.92 -12.98
N LYS A 96 -3.70 -6.27 -14.10
CA LYS A 96 -4.02 -6.94 -15.37
C LYS A 96 -2.91 -7.90 -15.79
N VAL A 97 -1.66 -7.48 -15.73
CA VAL A 97 -0.51 -8.29 -16.14
C VAL A 97 -0.30 -9.45 -15.17
N PHE A 98 -0.15 -9.18 -13.88
CA PHE A 98 0.21 -10.21 -12.92
C PHE A 98 -0.96 -11.13 -12.55
N CYS A 99 -2.20 -10.62 -12.56
CA CYS A 99 -3.37 -11.46 -12.35
C CYS A 99 -3.51 -12.52 -13.45
N SER A 100 -3.16 -12.22 -14.70
CA SER A 100 -3.19 -13.21 -15.78
C SER A 100 -2.26 -14.39 -15.49
N ILE A 101 -1.04 -14.11 -15.03
CA ILE A 101 -0.05 -15.14 -14.66
C ILE A 101 -0.54 -15.96 -13.46
N LEU A 102 -0.98 -15.29 -12.39
CA LEU A 102 -1.39 -15.95 -11.16
C LEU A 102 -2.63 -16.85 -11.35
N ARG A 103 -3.60 -16.42 -12.16
CA ARG A 103 -4.79 -17.22 -12.45
C ARG A 103 -4.49 -18.47 -13.28
N GLU A 104 -3.55 -18.40 -14.22
CA GLU A 104 -3.11 -19.57 -15.00
C GLU A 104 -2.47 -20.61 -14.09
N LYS A 105 -1.68 -20.15 -13.13
CA LYS A 105 -1.09 -21.00 -12.07
C LYS A 105 -2.13 -21.45 -11.02
N ARG A 106 -3.33 -20.86 -11.02
CA ARG A 106 -4.39 -21.04 -10.02
C ARG A 106 -3.90 -20.84 -8.58
N GLN A 107 -2.97 -19.94 -8.40
CA GLN A 107 -2.29 -19.74 -7.13
C GLN A 107 -1.61 -18.35 -7.10
N GLY A 108 -1.67 -17.70 -5.95
CA GLY A 108 -0.89 -16.50 -5.68
C GLY A 108 -1.68 -15.37 -5.03
N ALA A 109 -1.00 -14.25 -4.79
CA ALA A 109 -1.59 -13.11 -4.12
C ALA A 109 -1.18 -11.77 -4.76
N ILE A 110 -2.12 -10.82 -4.78
CA ILE A 110 -1.85 -9.41 -5.05
C ILE A 110 -2.15 -8.64 -3.77
N ILE A 111 -1.16 -7.91 -3.26
CA ILE A 111 -1.28 -7.10 -2.05
C ILE A 111 -1.11 -5.64 -2.43
N TYR A 112 -2.18 -4.85 -2.28
CA TYR A 112 -2.09 -3.40 -2.37
C TYR A 112 -1.71 -2.86 -0.99
N LEU A 113 -0.43 -2.51 -0.82
CA LEU A 113 0.07 -1.84 0.38
C LEU A 113 -0.28 -0.36 0.28
N ASN A 114 -1.48 -0.02 0.70
CA ASN A 114 -2.11 1.26 0.46
C ASN A 114 -2.28 2.07 1.78
N SER A 115 -3.15 3.05 1.79
CA SER A 115 -3.27 4.02 2.87
C SER A 115 -4.68 4.08 3.45
N ILE A 116 -4.75 4.42 4.74
CA ILE A 116 -6.00 4.82 5.43
C ILE A 116 -6.75 5.95 4.71
N HIS A 117 -6.08 6.68 3.82
CA HIS A 117 -6.69 7.77 3.03
C HIS A 117 -7.77 7.29 2.07
N ALA A 118 -7.86 6.00 1.78
CA ALA A 118 -8.98 5.43 1.02
C ALA A 118 -10.34 5.67 1.71
N GLU A 119 -10.35 5.69 3.05
CA GLU A 119 -11.58 5.85 3.84
C GLU A 119 -11.58 7.09 4.74
N LYS A 120 -10.41 7.56 5.17
CA LYS A 120 -10.24 8.66 6.13
C LYS A 120 -9.39 9.77 5.54
N PRO A 121 -9.99 10.67 4.73
CA PRO A 121 -9.26 11.80 4.18
C PRO A 121 -8.81 12.73 5.32
N VAL A 122 -7.59 13.24 5.19
CA VAL A 122 -6.95 14.09 6.22
C VAL A 122 -6.80 15.55 5.78
N GLY A 123 -7.36 15.92 4.63
CA GLY A 123 -7.21 17.24 4.03
C GLY A 123 -5.95 17.35 3.15
N LYS A 124 -6.01 18.26 2.18
CA LYS A 124 -4.93 18.55 1.20
C LYS A 124 -4.35 17.34 0.44
N GLY A 125 -4.96 16.17 0.54
CA GLY A 125 -4.53 14.93 -0.13
C GLY A 125 -5.58 14.39 -1.10
N MET A 126 -6.39 15.25 -1.71
CA MET A 126 -7.56 14.83 -2.50
C MET A 126 -7.20 13.85 -3.61
N LEU A 127 -6.22 14.18 -4.45
CA LEU A 127 -5.83 13.34 -5.59
C LEU A 127 -5.31 11.97 -5.11
N PHE A 128 -4.51 11.96 -4.05
CA PHE A 128 -4.00 10.74 -3.44
C PHE A 128 -5.15 9.89 -2.86
N SER A 129 -6.07 10.51 -2.09
CA SER A 129 -7.20 9.80 -1.48
C SER A 129 -8.14 9.18 -2.51
N MET A 130 -8.42 9.91 -3.61
CA MET A 130 -9.21 9.39 -4.73
C MET A 130 -8.53 8.17 -5.37
N GLY A 131 -7.22 8.23 -5.58
CA GLY A 131 -6.43 7.11 -6.09
C GLY A 131 -6.48 5.90 -5.15
N CYS A 132 -6.31 6.12 -3.84
CA CYS A 132 -6.40 5.05 -2.84
C CYS A 132 -7.78 4.36 -2.85
N GLY A 133 -8.88 5.14 -2.93
CA GLY A 133 -10.23 4.60 -3.01
C GLY A 133 -10.49 3.81 -4.30
N ALA A 134 -9.94 4.25 -5.43
CA ALA A 134 -10.03 3.52 -6.69
C ALA A 134 -9.32 2.16 -6.60
N VAL A 135 -8.12 2.10 -6.01
CA VAL A 135 -7.37 0.84 -5.82
C VAL A 135 -8.07 -0.08 -4.82
N GLN A 136 -8.71 0.47 -3.78
CA GLN A 136 -9.51 -0.31 -2.85
C GLN A 136 -10.65 -1.05 -3.57
N MET A 137 -11.38 -0.35 -4.43
CA MET A 137 -12.45 -0.98 -5.21
C MET A 137 -11.89 -1.99 -6.21
N LEU A 138 -10.78 -1.69 -6.89
CA LEU A 138 -10.10 -2.64 -7.77
C LEU A 138 -9.77 -3.95 -7.05
N CYS A 139 -9.26 -3.89 -5.82
CA CYS A 139 -8.97 -5.10 -5.03
C CYS A 139 -10.21 -5.98 -4.83
N ARG A 140 -11.35 -5.38 -4.52
CA ARG A 140 -12.62 -6.09 -4.30
C ARG A 140 -13.12 -6.75 -5.59
N GLU A 141 -13.09 -6.03 -6.72
CA GLU A 141 -13.48 -6.55 -8.03
C GLU A 141 -12.57 -7.71 -8.46
N VAL A 142 -11.26 -7.57 -8.31
CA VAL A 142 -10.30 -8.65 -8.62
C VAL A 142 -10.59 -9.91 -7.82
N ASN A 143 -10.90 -9.77 -6.52
CA ASN A 143 -11.26 -10.91 -5.70
C ASN A 143 -12.57 -11.56 -6.16
N GLN A 144 -13.56 -10.77 -6.54
CA GLN A 144 -14.86 -11.26 -7.05
C GLN A 144 -14.69 -12.03 -8.36
N ASP A 145 -13.89 -11.48 -9.27
CA ASP A 145 -13.74 -12.06 -10.61
C ASP A 145 -12.80 -13.28 -10.65
N TYR A 146 -11.73 -13.25 -9.85
CA TYR A 146 -10.62 -14.21 -9.98
C TYR A 146 -10.36 -15.06 -8.73
N GLY A 147 -11.10 -14.85 -7.65
CA GLY A 147 -10.94 -15.65 -6.42
C GLY A 147 -11.12 -17.14 -6.63
N LEU A 148 -12.13 -17.56 -7.42
CA LEU A 148 -12.35 -18.97 -7.79
C LEU A 148 -11.23 -19.54 -8.69
N GLN A 149 -10.41 -18.69 -9.28
CA GLN A 149 -9.26 -19.07 -10.08
C GLN A 149 -7.96 -19.09 -9.26
N GLY A 150 -8.06 -18.98 -7.93
CA GLY A 150 -6.93 -19.10 -7.01
C GLY A 150 -6.13 -17.80 -6.79
N VAL A 151 -6.59 -16.67 -7.30
CA VAL A 151 -5.97 -15.36 -7.06
C VAL A 151 -6.53 -14.76 -5.79
N ARG A 152 -5.67 -14.55 -4.79
CA ARG A 152 -6.02 -13.83 -3.56
C ARG A 152 -5.68 -12.35 -3.72
N CYS A 153 -6.51 -11.49 -3.17
CA CYS A 153 -6.31 -10.05 -3.28
C CYS A 153 -6.53 -9.39 -1.92
N TYR A 154 -5.61 -8.54 -1.50
CA TYR A 154 -5.67 -7.89 -0.19
C TYR A 154 -5.41 -6.39 -0.31
N PHE A 155 -6.21 -5.59 0.37
CA PHE A 155 -6.01 -4.16 0.50
C PHE A 155 -5.55 -3.82 1.92
N VAL A 156 -4.28 -3.45 2.09
CA VAL A 156 -3.70 -3.11 3.40
C VAL A 156 -3.70 -1.60 3.57
N GLN A 157 -4.51 -1.12 4.49
CA GLN A 157 -4.60 0.30 4.84
C GLN A 157 -3.59 0.62 5.94
N GLN A 158 -2.39 1.05 5.55
CA GLN A 158 -1.39 1.48 6.52
C GLN A 158 -1.66 2.91 7.02
N GLY A 159 -1.33 3.15 8.29
CA GLY A 159 -1.23 4.49 8.85
C GLY A 159 0.07 5.18 8.40
N ILE A 160 0.40 6.29 9.07
CA ILE A 160 1.67 6.98 8.87
C ILE A 160 2.75 6.23 9.64
N GLY A 161 3.76 5.72 8.94
CA GLY A 161 4.90 5.03 9.55
C GLY A 161 6.09 5.95 9.82
N ALA A 162 7.02 5.48 10.64
CA ALA A 162 8.27 6.18 10.89
C ALA A 162 9.04 6.42 9.57
N GLY A 163 9.51 7.65 9.36
CA GLY A 163 10.18 8.09 8.15
C GLY A 163 9.27 8.72 7.09
N GLU A 164 7.94 8.64 7.26
CA GLU A 164 6.96 9.29 6.37
C GLU A 164 6.47 10.63 6.91
N GLU A 165 6.61 10.89 8.20
CA GLU A 165 6.11 12.08 8.89
C GLU A 165 6.75 13.38 8.42
N ALA A 166 8.03 13.34 8.05
CA ALA A 166 8.76 14.54 7.61
C ALA A 166 8.21 15.10 6.29
N CYS A 167 7.77 14.26 5.39
CA CYS A 167 7.21 14.67 4.09
C CYS A 167 5.82 15.33 4.22
N ILE A 168 5.19 15.21 5.39
CA ILE A 168 3.78 15.56 5.60
C ILE A 168 3.64 16.78 6.49
N SER A 169 4.55 16.97 7.46
CA SER A 169 4.49 18.06 8.45
C SER A 169 4.59 19.45 7.83
N ASP A 170 5.38 19.60 6.77
CA ASP A 170 5.63 20.89 6.13
C ASP A 170 4.45 21.38 5.27
N VAL A 171 3.60 20.46 4.84
CA VAL A 171 2.52 20.73 3.88
C VAL A 171 1.17 20.88 4.57
N SER A 172 0.95 20.25 5.70
CA SER A 172 -0.34 20.30 6.40
C SER A 172 -0.18 20.37 7.92
N PRO A 173 -0.69 21.44 8.56
CA PRO A 173 -0.77 21.53 10.03
C PRO A 173 -1.52 20.36 10.69
N ILE A 174 -2.32 19.62 9.92
CA ILE A 174 -3.07 18.44 10.40
C ILE A 174 -2.12 17.34 10.85
N TYR A 175 -0.91 17.29 10.30
CA TYR A 175 0.09 16.28 10.66
C TYR A 175 1.05 16.72 11.76
N CYS A 176 0.97 17.98 12.21
CA CYS A 176 1.73 18.40 13.38
C CYS A 176 1.29 17.58 14.62
N GLY A 177 2.25 16.90 15.26
CA GLY A 177 1.96 16.03 16.40
C GLY A 177 1.19 14.77 16.01
N VAL A 178 1.52 14.17 14.86
CA VAL A 178 0.92 12.92 14.38
C VAL A 178 1.11 11.76 15.37
N ASP A 179 2.22 11.76 16.11
CA ASP A 179 2.50 10.86 17.22
C ASP A 179 1.39 10.86 18.27
N LEU A 180 0.83 12.03 18.57
CA LEU A 180 -0.26 12.18 19.54
C LEU A 180 -1.60 11.61 19.07
N ARG A 181 -1.72 11.27 17.79
CA ARG A 181 -2.92 10.65 17.21
C ARG A 181 -2.93 9.14 17.32
N TYR A 182 -1.79 8.53 17.64
CA TYR A 182 -1.72 7.12 17.94
C TYR A 182 -2.08 6.88 19.41
N PRO A 183 -2.89 5.85 19.73
CA PRO A 183 -3.17 5.48 21.12
C PRO A 183 -1.91 5.28 21.96
N GLY A 184 -0.87 4.70 21.37
CA GLY A 184 0.44 4.49 22.01
C GLY A 184 1.33 5.73 22.04
N ARG A 185 0.88 6.88 21.53
CA ARG A 185 1.65 8.15 21.42
C ARG A 185 3.02 8.01 20.77
N GLN A 186 3.16 7.06 19.88
CA GLN A 186 4.36 6.80 19.12
C GLN A 186 3.98 6.47 17.68
N ILE A 187 4.75 6.99 16.73
CA ILE A 187 4.62 6.62 15.34
C ILE A 187 5.11 5.19 15.19
N PRO A 188 4.33 4.28 14.61
CA PRO A 188 4.75 2.90 14.43
C PRO A 188 6.02 2.76 13.60
N PRO A 189 6.92 1.84 13.94
CA PRO A 189 8.13 1.61 13.15
C PRO A 189 7.79 1.12 11.74
N CYS A 190 8.71 1.28 10.79
CA CYS A 190 8.50 0.94 9.38
C CYS A 190 8.31 -0.56 9.14
N ASP A 191 8.82 -1.40 10.04
CA ASP A 191 8.79 -2.86 9.97
C ASP A 191 7.52 -3.48 10.58
N GLN A 192 6.62 -2.66 11.16
CA GLN A 192 5.40 -3.15 11.82
C GLN A 192 4.50 -4.02 10.93
N LEU A 193 4.59 -3.84 9.60
CA LEU A 193 3.78 -4.58 8.63
C LEU A 193 4.43 -5.88 8.15
N ASN A 194 5.70 -6.12 8.46
CA ASN A 194 6.46 -7.23 7.92
C ASN A 194 5.80 -8.59 8.19
N GLY A 195 5.38 -8.83 9.45
CA GLY A 195 4.70 -10.07 9.83
C GLY A 195 3.34 -10.23 9.15
N LEU A 196 2.57 -9.14 9.00
CA LEU A 196 1.30 -9.16 8.28
C LEU A 196 1.52 -9.51 6.82
N LEU A 197 2.45 -8.84 6.14
CA LEU A 197 2.72 -9.08 4.72
C LEU A 197 3.20 -10.52 4.49
N ALA A 198 4.12 -11.03 5.33
CA ALA A 198 4.55 -12.42 5.26
C ALA A 198 3.39 -13.40 5.46
N PHE A 199 2.48 -13.14 6.40
CA PHE A 199 1.28 -13.96 6.61
C PHE A 199 0.37 -13.95 5.38
N LEU A 200 0.14 -12.79 4.75
CA LEU A 200 -0.72 -12.67 3.57
C LEU A 200 -0.18 -13.45 2.34
N LEU A 201 1.12 -13.73 2.31
CA LEU A 201 1.74 -14.57 1.27
C LEU A 201 1.46 -16.07 1.47
N THR A 202 0.96 -16.48 2.63
CA THR A 202 0.65 -17.88 2.94
C THR A 202 -0.78 -18.27 2.57
N ASP A 203 -1.05 -19.56 2.42
CA ASP A 203 -2.40 -20.07 2.17
C ASP A 203 -3.32 -19.90 3.39
N ALA A 204 -2.76 -19.79 4.60
CA ALA A 204 -3.52 -19.51 5.82
C ALA A 204 -4.28 -18.17 5.76
N ALA A 205 -3.84 -17.24 4.93
CA ALA A 205 -4.51 -15.95 4.73
C ALA A 205 -5.66 -16.01 3.72
N ALA A 206 -5.93 -17.15 3.07
CA ALA A 206 -6.98 -17.25 2.07
C ALA A 206 -8.37 -16.76 2.54
N PRO A 207 -8.82 -16.99 3.79
CA PRO A 207 -10.10 -16.48 4.27
C PRO A 207 -10.21 -14.94 4.31
N LEU A 208 -9.07 -14.23 4.23
CA LEU A 208 -9.02 -12.77 4.23
C LEU A 208 -9.02 -12.17 2.81
N SER A 209 -9.06 -13.00 1.76
CA SER A 209 -9.07 -12.48 0.39
C SER A 209 -10.27 -11.57 0.15
N GLY A 210 -10.05 -10.43 -0.52
CA GLY A 210 -11.05 -9.39 -0.72
C GLY A 210 -11.23 -8.43 0.46
N SER A 211 -10.50 -8.63 1.56
CA SER A 211 -10.63 -7.80 2.76
C SER A 211 -9.82 -6.52 2.68
N ASP A 212 -10.37 -5.49 3.33
CA ASP A 212 -9.67 -4.26 3.69
C ASP A 212 -9.06 -4.46 5.09
N LEU A 213 -7.74 -4.60 5.12
CA LEU A 213 -7.00 -4.85 6.35
C LEU A 213 -6.45 -3.53 6.90
N ARG A 214 -7.05 -3.03 7.96
CA ARG A 214 -6.58 -1.79 8.61
C ARG A 214 -5.40 -2.09 9.52
N ALA A 215 -4.25 -1.56 9.16
CA ALA A 215 -2.99 -1.71 9.87
C ALA A 215 -2.42 -0.32 10.23
N ASP A 216 -3.17 0.43 11.03
CA ASP A 216 -2.90 1.82 11.36
C ASP A 216 -2.64 2.06 12.86
N SER A 217 -2.41 1.01 13.62
CA SER A 217 -2.17 1.06 15.07
C SER A 217 -3.20 1.88 15.85
N GLY A 218 -4.46 1.87 15.38
CA GLY A 218 -5.56 2.58 15.99
C GLY A 218 -5.68 4.07 15.63
N PHE A 219 -4.85 4.58 14.73
CA PHE A 219 -4.85 6.00 14.34
C PHE A 219 -6.23 6.49 13.92
N THR A 220 -6.94 5.76 13.06
CA THR A 220 -8.27 6.17 12.57
C THR A 220 -9.39 5.95 13.57
N MET A 221 -9.16 5.17 14.62
CA MET A 221 -10.14 4.89 15.67
C MET A 221 -10.04 5.86 16.86
N TYR A 222 -8.99 6.68 16.87
CA TYR A 222 -8.78 7.64 17.95
C TYR A 222 -9.59 8.91 17.71
N TYR A 223 -10.63 9.11 18.49
CA TYR A 223 -11.58 10.23 18.35
C TYR A 223 -11.10 11.56 18.95
N ASN A 224 -9.96 11.60 19.61
CA ASN A 224 -9.48 12.81 20.24
C ASN A 224 -8.85 13.76 19.23
N HIS A 225 -9.67 14.54 18.55
CA HIS A 225 -9.26 15.59 17.61
C HIS A 225 -8.85 16.91 18.28
N ARG A 226 -8.53 16.89 19.57
CA ARG A 226 -8.21 18.10 20.33
C ARG A 226 -6.87 18.67 19.91
N SER A 227 -6.80 20.00 19.84
CA SER A 227 -5.57 20.72 19.56
C SER A 227 -4.49 20.35 20.58
N ARG A 228 -3.21 20.51 20.20
CA ARG A 228 -2.05 20.25 21.06
C ARG A 228 -2.15 20.97 22.44
N ALA A 229 -2.85 22.11 22.49
CA ALA A 229 -3.10 22.87 23.71
C ALA A 229 -4.19 22.23 24.61
N GLU A 230 -5.20 21.60 23.99
CA GLU A 230 -6.31 20.95 24.72
C GLU A 230 -5.94 19.53 25.14
N GLY A 231 -5.13 18.81 24.38
CA GLY A 231 -4.68 17.46 24.72
C GLY A 231 -3.82 17.43 26.00
N ARG A 232 -3.08 18.48 26.31
CA ARG A 232 -2.30 18.57 27.56
C ARG A 232 -3.17 18.64 28.83
N ARG A 233 -4.40 19.13 28.76
CA ARG A 233 -5.27 19.27 29.92
C ARG A 233 -5.90 17.97 30.43
N TYR A 234 -5.95 16.92 29.61
CA TYR A 234 -6.63 15.66 29.94
C TYR A 234 -5.72 14.53 30.38
N PHE A 235 -4.41 14.69 30.23
CA PHE A 235 -3.45 13.61 30.47
C PHE A 235 -2.29 14.02 31.42
N ASN A 236 -2.39 15.19 32.03
CA ASN A 236 -1.37 15.69 32.98
C ASN A 236 -1.84 15.62 34.45
N ASP A 237 -2.89 14.87 34.73
CA ASP A 237 -3.35 14.67 36.12
C ASP A 237 -3.00 13.23 36.54
N ASP A 238 -1.68 12.92 36.58
CA ASP A 238 -1.08 11.86 37.40
C ASP A 238 0.42 12.14 37.55
#